data_9029b5b9ef2eb9b6b19b59042ad19d63
#
_entry.id   9029b5b9ef2eb9b6b19b59042ad19d63
#
_cell.length_a   1.000
_cell.length_b   1.000
_cell.length_c   1.000
_cell.angle_alpha   90.00
_cell.angle_beta   90.00
_cell.angle_gamma   90.00
#
_symmetry.space_group_name_H-M   'P 1'
#
loop_
_entity.id
_entity.type
_entity.pdbx_description
1 polymer ?
#
loop_
_entity_poly.entity_id
_entity_poly.type
_entity_poly.pdbx_seq_one_letter_code
_entity_poly.pdbx_strand_id
1 'polypeptide(L)' 'MAARFGDMLLEQRRRMGLSIQQVANTIKIRPQIIEFFETGNFASMPPRGYAQGMISSYARFLGLNPREVVNAYFDELMA' A
#
# COMPACT_ATOMS: atom_id res chain seq x y z
N MET A 1 10.86 -15.49 6.16
CA MET A 1 9.56 -14.89 6.47
C MET A 1 9.16 -13.93 5.35
N ALA A 2 7.95 -14.08 4.84
CA ALA A 2 7.49 -13.22 3.75
C ALA A 2 7.32 -11.78 4.24
N ALA A 3 7.70 -10.82 3.41
CA ALA A 3 7.49 -9.41 3.74
C ALA A 3 6.00 -9.10 3.71
N ARG A 4 5.55 -8.28 4.65
CA ARG A 4 4.18 -7.80 4.67
C ARG A 4 3.96 -6.82 3.54
N PHE A 5 2.73 -6.76 3.00
CA PHE A 5 2.47 -5.87 1.89
C PHE A 5 2.74 -4.40 2.26
N GLY A 6 2.44 -4.00 3.50
CA GLY A 6 2.73 -2.65 3.97
C GLY A 6 4.21 -2.34 3.99
N ASP A 7 5.02 -3.31 4.38
CA ASP A 7 6.48 -3.15 4.39
C ASP A 7 7.03 -3.02 2.97
N MET A 8 6.47 -3.76 2.02
CA MET A 8 6.87 -3.65 0.61
C MET A 8 6.66 -2.22 0.10
N LEU A 9 5.50 -1.64 0.42
CA LEU A 9 5.18 -0.28 0.02
C LEU A 9 6.07 0.75 0.73
N LEU A 10 6.18 0.63 2.04
CA LEU A 10 6.95 1.56 2.86
C LEU A 10 8.42 1.61 2.46
N GLU A 11 9.04 0.45 2.32
CA GLU A 11 10.46 0.37 1.97
C GLU A 11 10.74 0.97 0.61
N GLN A 12 9.89 0.68 -0.38
CA GLN A 12 10.09 1.22 -1.73
C GLN A 12 9.88 2.72 -1.74
N ARG A 13 8.89 3.23 -1.01
CA ARG A 13 8.68 4.67 -0.90
C ARG A 13 9.91 5.35 -0.33
N ARG A 14 10.50 4.77 0.72
CA ARG A 14 11.70 5.32 1.35
C ARG A 14 12.89 5.29 0.41
N ARG A 15 13.06 4.21 -0.35
CA ARG A 15 14.14 4.12 -1.34
C ARG A 15 14.04 5.21 -2.39
N MET A 16 12.84 5.61 -2.74
CA MET A 16 12.60 6.65 -3.73
C MET A 16 12.67 8.07 -3.12
N GLY A 17 12.86 8.16 -1.80
CA GLY A 17 12.95 9.45 -1.12
C GLY A 17 11.63 10.22 -1.08
N LEU A 18 10.50 9.52 -1.15
CA LEU A 18 9.18 10.15 -1.20
C LEU A 18 8.54 10.19 0.17
N SER A 19 7.86 11.31 0.49
CA SER A 19 7.03 11.40 1.68
C SER A 19 5.63 10.86 1.38
N ILE A 20 4.90 10.51 2.44
CA ILE A 20 3.50 10.09 2.30
C ILE A 20 2.68 11.19 1.61
N GLN A 21 2.93 12.46 1.98
CA GLN A 21 2.20 13.58 1.39
C GLN A 21 2.43 13.70 -0.12
N GLN A 22 3.68 13.50 -0.56
CA GLN A 22 4.00 13.54 -1.99
C GLN A 22 3.27 12.45 -2.75
N VAL A 23 3.25 11.23 -2.20
CA VAL A 23 2.53 10.11 -2.80
C VAL A 23 1.03 10.41 -2.85
N ALA A 24 0.47 10.85 -1.72
CA ALA A 24 -0.96 11.16 -1.62
C ALA A 24 -1.40 12.16 -2.67
N ASN A 25 -0.61 13.21 -2.85
CA ASN A 25 -0.91 14.25 -3.85
C ASN A 25 -0.87 13.70 -5.28
N THR A 26 0.06 12.78 -5.53
CA THR A 26 0.26 12.25 -6.89
C THR A 26 -0.80 11.22 -7.27
N ILE A 27 -1.10 10.27 -6.38
CA ILE A 27 -2.05 9.19 -6.68
C ILE A 27 -3.47 9.50 -6.22
N LYS A 28 -3.67 10.67 -5.60
CA LYS A 28 -5.00 11.15 -5.19
C LYS A 28 -5.68 10.24 -4.16
N ILE A 29 -4.90 9.75 -3.23
CA ILE A 29 -5.38 8.96 -2.08
C ILE A 29 -4.99 9.71 -0.82
N ARG A 30 -5.90 9.75 0.17
CA ARG A 30 -5.65 10.49 1.41
C ARG A 30 -4.42 9.95 2.14
N PRO A 31 -3.59 10.83 2.74
CA PRO A 31 -2.38 10.40 3.45
C PRO A 31 -2.65 9.36 4.53
N GLN A 32 -3.75 9.49 5.27
CA GLN A 32 -4.10 8.54 6.31
C GLN A 32 -4.31 7.13 5.77
N ILE A 33 -4.92 7.04 4.57
CA ILE A 33 -5.17 5.74 3.95
C ILE A 33 -3.85 5.08 3.56
N ILE A 34 -2.93 5.85 3.01
CA ILE A 34 -1.60 5.36 2.67
C ILE A 34 -0.90 4.84 3.92
N GLU A 35 -1.00 5.58 5.01
CA GLU A 35 -0.41 5.16 6.29
C GLU A 35 -1.03 3.86 6.80
N PHE A 36 -2.34 3.70 6.67
CA PHE A 36 -3.01 2.46 7.07
C PHE A 36 -2.48 1.26 6.27
N PHE A 37 -2.23 1.45 4.98
CA PHE A 37 -1.65 0.39 4.17
C PHE A 37 -0.25 0.03 4.62
N GLU A 38 0.59 1.04 4.86
CA GLU A 38 1.98 0.81 5.24
C GLU A 38 2.12 0.17 6.63
N THR A 39 1.21 0.47 7.53
CA THR A 39 1.23 -0.09 8.89
C THR A 39 0.42 -1.37 9.04
N GLY A 40 -0.31 -1.76 8.00
CA GLY A 40 -1.13 -2.96 8.06
C GLY A 40 -2.35 -2.81 8.97
N ASN A 41 -2.87 -1.60 9.11
CA ASN A 41 -4.03 -1.33 9.96
C ASN A 41 -5.32 -1.66 9.22
N PHE A 42 -5.63 -2.97 9.14
CA PHE A 42 -6.79 -3.45 8.39
C PHE A 42 -8.10 -2.89 8.89
N ALA A 43 -8.23 -2.69 10.20
CA ALA A 43 -9.47 -2.20 10.79
C ALA A 43 -9.86 -0.80 10.28
N SER A 44 -8.88 0.01 9.93
CA SER A 44 -9.11 1.39 9.48
C SER A 44 -9.07 1.54 7.96
N MET A 45 -8.75 0.48 7.24
CA MET A 45 -8.67 0.52 5.77
C MET A 45 -10.05 0.65 5.14
N PRO A 46 -10.13 1.21 3.92
CA PRO A 46 -11.36 1.20 3.14
C PRO A 46 -11.83 -0.23 2.90
N PRO A 47 -13.11 -0.43 2.53
CA PRO A 47 -13.60 -1.75 2.16
C PRO A 47 -12.71 -2.41 1.10
N ARG A 48 -12.63 -3.74 1.17
CA ARG A 48 -11.73 -4.55 0.33
C ARG A 48 -11.81 -4.20 -1.16
N GLY A 49 -12.99 -3.98 -1.67
CA GLY A 49 -13.17 -3.66 -3.09
C GLY A 49 -12.47 -2.36 -3.50
N TYR A 50 -12.42 -1.39 -2.59
CA TYR A 50 -11.70 -0.13 -2.85
C TYR A 50 -10.23 -0.24 -2.50
N ALA A 51 -9.92 -0.88 -1.37
CA ALA A 51 -8.54 -1.01 -0.89
C ALA A 51 -7.66 -1.70 -1.93
N GLN A 52 -8.18 -2.75 -2.56
CA GLN A 52 -7.44 -3.49 -3.57
C GLN A 52 -6.94 -2.60 -4.69
N GLY A 53 -7.82 -1.77 -5.24
CA GLY A 53 -7.47 -0.86 -6.33
C GLY A 53 -6.49 0.22 -5.89
N MET A 54 -6.65 0.73 -4.67
CA MET A 54 -5.75 1.73 -4.11
C MET A 54 -4.34 1.16 -3.91
N ILE A 55 -4.25 -0.04 -3.35
CA ILE A 55 -2.96 -0.71 -3.14
C ILE A 55 -2.28 -0.98 -4.48
N SER A 56 -3.04 -1.42 -5.47
CA SER A 56 -2.53 -1.65 -6.82
C SER A 56 -1.97 -0.36 -7.43
N SER A 57 -2.71 0.75 -7.32
CA SER A 57 -2.26 2.06 -7.82
C SER A 57 -0.98 2.51 -7.13
N TYR A 58 -0.92 2.34 -5.81
CA TYR A 58 0.25 2.75 -5.04
C TYR A 58 1.47 1.90 -5.43
N ALA A 59 1.31 0.59 -5.49
CA ALA A 59 2.38 -0.30 -5.90
C ALA A 59 2.89 0.05 -7.29
N ARG A 60 1.99 0.29 -8.24
CA ARG A 60 2.35 0.65 -9.61
C ARG A 60 3.13 1.96 -9.63
N PHE A 61 2.68 2.95 -8.89
CA PHE A 61 3.37 4.24 -8.80
C PHE A 61 4.80 4.07 -8.29
N LEU A 62 5.01 3.16 -7.34
CA LEU A 62 6.33 2.91 -6.76
C LEU A 62 7.22 2.01 -7.65
N GLY A 63 6.69 1.52 -8.76
CA GLY A 63 7.43 0.61 -9.63
C GLY A 63 7.47 -0.83 -9.14
N LEU A 64 6.64 -1.17 -8.16
CA LEU A 64 6.49 -2.54 -7.69
C LEU A 64 5.51 -3.29 -8.58
N ASN A 65 5.57 -4.62 -8.54
CA ASN A 65 4.59 -5.45 -9.22
C ASN A 65 3.27 -5.38 -8.45
N PRO A 66 2.21 -4.75 -9.01
CA PRO A 66 0.95 -4.59 -8.28
C PRO A 66 0.33 -5.90 -7.86
N ARG A 67 0.46 -6.94 -8.69
CA ARG A 67 -0.11 -8.26 -8.40
C ARG A 67 0.53 -8.88 -7.16
N GLU A 68 1.86 -8.76 -7.04
CA GLU A 68 2.56 -9.29 -5.88
C GLU A 68 2.12 -8.61 -4.59
N VAL A 69 1.99 -7.28 -4.64
CA VAL A 69 1.60 -6.51 -3.46
C VAL A 69 0.15 -6.81 -3.08
N VAL A 70 -0.74 -6.88 -4.05
CA VAL A 70 -2.15 -7.20 -3.81
C VAL A 70 -2.30 -8.64 -3.29
N ASN A 71 -1.53 -9.58 -3.83
CA ASN A 71 -1.55 -10.96 -3.32
C ASN A 71 -1.10 -11.01 -1.87
N ALA A 72 -0.04 -10.27 -1.53
CA ALA A 72 0.42 -10.19 -0.14
C ALA A 72 -0.64 -9.58 0.77
N TYR A 73 -1.35 -8.56 0.29
CA TYR A 73 -2.47 -7.96 1.03
C TYR A 73 -3.56 -9.00 1.32
N PHE A 74 -3.97 -9.77 0.31
CA PHE A 74 -4.99 -10.80 0.51
C PHE A 74 -4.52 -11.91 1.44
N ASP A 75 -3.26 -12.33 1.32
CA ASP A 75 -2.70 -13.35 2.21
C ASP A 75 -2.79 -12.92 3.67
N GLU A 76 -2.46 -11.66 3.95
CA GLU A 76 -2.53 -11.13 5.31
C GLU A 76 -3.98 -10.94 5.76
N LEU A 77 -4.85 -10.47 4.88
CA LEU A 77 -6.25 -10.25 5.19
C LEU A 77 -6.96 -11.55 5.57
N MET A 78 -6.60 -12.64 4.92
CA MET A 78 -7.22 -13.95 5.11
C MET A 78 -6.53 -14.81 6.16
N ALA A 79 -5.43 -14.33 6.72
CA ALA A 79 -4.67 -15.08 7.72
C ALA A 79 -5.44 -15.25 9.04
#